data_aeb1d817eaf2dd6bd2ca9899a6173153
#
_entry.id   aeb1d817eaf2dd6bd2ca9899a6173153
#
_cell.length_a   1.000
_cell.length_b   1.000
_cell.length_c   1.000
_cell.angle_alpha   90.00
_cell.angle_beta   90.00
_cell.angle_gamma   90.00
#
_symmetry.space_group_name_H-M   'P 1'
#
loop_
_entity.id
_entity.type
_entity.pdbx_description
1 polymer ?
#
loop_
_entity_poly.entity_id
_entity_poly.type
_entity_poly.pdbx_seq_one_letter_code
_entity_poly.pdbx_strand_id
1 'polypeptide(L)'
;MSNILIQLEDDNGNKLFPLTPSASSFFTDVECKTAFISKMNEKAASLGMSNTTWINPSGLGESGNYSRTSVRDLARMMIEALSYNRLLKIWNKSKYSVRVKNKSDISITTSVTSPNLENYYPILGGKTGGGDGNLALVIATVVENIPVVGAISEVSTGNTTDRFVAMKQLFDAVKVKIQGGTPSQRAVTVANCACAYLVPNYNTATVEDSNLLSCLYEQNADKVTIPMSTTKVMTIITALDYIYDIHVPVIIKPLDVERTQGTSGSIFSVGDIVSLEDLMYAAMLPSSNQAANAIARYAGQKILAESNFIHI
;
A
#
# COMPACT_ATOMS: atom_id res chain seq x y z
N MET A 1 26.74 -14.81 -28.04
CA MET A 1 26.14 -14.91 -26.71
C MET A 1 24.74 -15.39 -26.92
N SER A 2 24.44 -16.64 -26.47
CA SER A 2 23.20 -17.34 -26.74
C SER A 2 22.09 -16.78 -25.85
N ASN A 3 21.01 -16.28 -26.49
CA ASN A 3 19.76 -15.93 -25.81
C ASN A 3 19.15 -17.22 -25.26
N ILE A 4 19.19 -17.42 -23.95
CA ILE A 4 18.44 -18.48 -23.28
C ILE A 4 17.00 -17.98 -23.18
N LEU A 5 16.13 -18.43 -24.08
CA LEU A 5 14.68 -18.32 -24.00
C LEU A 5 14.22 -19.28 -22.88
N ILE A 6 13.91 -18.75 -21.70
CA ILE A 6 13.24 -19.52 -20.66
C ILE A 6 11.77 -19.60 -21.06
N GLN A 7 11.35 -20.76 -21.56
CA GLN A 7 9.94 -21.07 -21.77
C GLN A 7 9.35 -21.46 -20.41
N LEU A 8 8.36 -20.70 -19.96
CA LEU A 8 7.54 -21.07 -18.81
C LEU A 8 6.37 -21.91 -19.31
N GLU A 9 6.12 -23.03 -18.66
CA GLU A 9 4.97 -23.90 -18.91
C GLU A 9 4.06 -23.86 -17.68
N ASP A 10 2.74 -23.97 -17.89
CA ASP A 10 1.77 -24.18 -16.80
C ASP A 10 1.88 -25.61 -16.25
N ASP A 11 1.12 -25.94 -15.22
CA ASP A 11 1.09 -27.26 -14.59
C ASP A 11 0.62 -28.38 -15.52
N ASN A 12 0.13 -28.05 -16.72
CA ASN A 12 -0.31 -28.97 -17.77
C ASN A 12 0.66 -29.02 -18.96
N GLY A 13 1.84 -28.37 -18.85
CA GLY A 13 2.85 -28.35 -19.92
C GLY A 13 2.54 -27.38 -21.08
N ASN A 14 1.55 -26.49 -20.95
CA ASN A 14 1.27 -25.50 -21.95
C ASN A 14 2.26 -24.33 -21.83
N LYS A 15 2.81 -23.91 -22.96
CA LYS A 15 3.73 -22.77 -23.00
C LYS A 15 2.97 -21.48 -22.64
N LEU A 16 3.28 -20.95 -21.47
CA LEU A 16 2.81 -19.63 -21.07
C LEU A 16 3.60 -18.59 -21.85
N PHE A 17 3.05 -18.18 -22.99
CA PHE A 17 3.48 -17.12 -23.90
C PHE A 17 4.95 -17.17 -24.38
N PRO A 18 5.20 -16.96 -25.67
CA PRO A 18 6.54 -16.61 -26.11
C PRO A 18 6.88 -15.29 -25.41
N LEU A 19 7.93 -15.31 -24.57
CA LEU A 19 8.59 -14.07 -24.18
C LEU A 19 9.09 -13.44 -25.49
N THR A 20 8.28 -12.59 -26.11
CA THR A 20 8.84 -11.63 -27.05
C THR A 20 10.03 -11.01 -26.36
N PRO A 21 11.18 -10.76 -27.02
CA PRO A 21 12.27 -10.00 -26.44
C PRO A 21 11.63 -8.69 -25.99
N SER A 22 11.26 -8.68 -24.70
CA SER A 22 10.52 -7.57 -24.15
C SER A 22 11.46 -6.39 -24.14
N ALA A 23 10.94 -5.19 -24.28
CA ALA A 23 11.63 -3.92 -24.09
C ALA A 23 12.48 -3.84 -22.79
N SER A 24 12.54 -4.92 -22.01
CA SER A 24 13.33 -5.10 -20.78
C SER A 24 14.83 -4.93 -20.95
N SER A 25 15.36 -4.95 -22.18
CA SER A 25 16.77 -4.70 -22.46
C SER A 25 17.12 -3.22 -22.63
N PHE A 26 16.11 -2.32 -22.69
CA PHE A 26 16.33 -0.91 -22.99
C PHE A 26 16.36 -0.02 -21.74
N PHE A 27 15.81 -0.46 -20.61
CA PHE A 27 15.73 0.34 -19.40
C PHE A 27 16.44 -0.33 -18.23
N THR A 28 17.17 0.47 -17.46
CA THR A 28 17.75 0.02 -16.19
C THR A 28 16.68 -0.14 -15.13
N ASP A 29 16.93 -0.99 -14.13
CA ASP A 29 16.03 -1.19 -13.00
C ASP A 29 15.78 0.12 -12.21
N VAL A 30 16.78 1.03 -12.19
CA VAL A 30 16.67 2.34 -11.56
C VAL A 30 15.72 3.24 -12.34
N GLU A 31 15.83 3.30 -13.68
CA GLU A 31 14.91 4.07 -14.53
C GLU A 31 13.48 3.57 -14.38
N CYS A 32 13.28 2.26 -14.38
CA CYS A 32 11.96 1.66 -14.14
C CYS A 32 11.36 2.09 -12.80
N LYS A 33 12.12 1.98 -11.70
CA LYS A 33 11.67 2.39 -10.37
C LYS A 33 11.38 3.89 -10.31
N THR A 34 12.22 4.73 -10.96
CA THR A 34 12.03 6.19 -11.01
C THR A 34 10.76 6.57 -11.76
N ALA A 35 10.51 5.96 -12.93
CA ALA A 35 9.30 6.18 -13.70
C ALA A 35 8.04 5.81 -12.90
N PHE A 36 8.09 4.70 -12.15
CA PHE A 36 6.99 4.29 -11.29
C PHE A 36 6.73 5.30 -10.15
N ILE A 37 7.78 5.80 -9.49
CA ILE A 37 7.65 6.82 -8.44
C ILE A 37 7.04 8.11 -8.99
N SER A 38 7.39 8.51 -10.22
CA SER A 38 6.71 9.62 -10.90
C SER A 38 5.21 9.39 -11.00
N LYS A 39 4.78 8.19 -11.42
CA LYS A 39 3.36 7.83 -11.50
C LYS A 39 2.66 7.78 -10.13
N MET A 40 3.35 7.36 -9.06
CA MET A 40 2.82 7.48 -7.69
C MET A 40 2.55 8.94 -7.32
N ASN A 41 3.42 9.87 -7.68
CA ASN A 41 3.24 11.29 -7.40
C ASN A 41 2.15 11.93 -8.29
N GLU A 42 2.07 11.56 -9.57
CA GLU A 42 1.00 11.96 -10.47
C GLU A 42 -0.38 11.51 -9.92
N LYS A 43 -0.48 10.26 -9.46
CA LYS A 43 -1.70 9.73 -8.83
C LYS A 43 -2.03 10.48 -7.54
N ALA A 44 -1.04 10.74 -6.68
CA ALA A 44 -1.26 11.53 -5.48
C ALA A 44 -1.81 12.94 -5.81
N ALA A 45 -1.26 13.60 -6.83
CA ALA A 45 -1.76 14.89 -7.29
C ALA A 45 -3.20 14.80 -7.82
N SER A 46 -3.54 13.79 -8.62
CA SER A 46 -4.90 13.57 -9.13
C SER A 46 -5.92 13.31 -8.02
N LEU A 47 -5.50 12.71 -6.91
CA LEU A 47 -6.32 12.49 -5.72
C LEU A 47 -6.41 13.73 -4.79
N GLY A 48 -5.79 14.85 -5.15
CA GLY A 48 -5.76 16.05 -4.34
C GLY A 48 -4.94 15.89 -3.04
N MET A 49 -3.94 15.02 -3.02
CA MET A 49 -3.06 14.77 -1.87
C MET A 49 -1.94 15.82 -1.82
N SER A 50 -2.30 17.06 -1.50
CA SER A 50 -1.43 18.24 -1.61
C SER A 50 -0.24 18.26 -0.64
N ASN A 51 -0.29 17.49 0.45
CA ASN A 51 0.79 17.37 1.43
C ASN A 51 1.66 16.11 1.20
N THR A 52 1.50 15.44 0.05
CA THR A 52 2.15 14.15 -0.21
C THR A 52 3.22 14.24 -1.28
N THR A 53 4.37 13.63 -1.00
CA THR A 53 5.45 13.39 -1.95
C THR A 53 6.07 12.04 -1.68
N TRP A 54 6.04 11.16 -2.68
CA TRP A 54 6.65 9.84 -2.63
C TRP A 54 8.06 9.88 -3.18
N ILE A 55 9.03 9.28 -2.46
CA ILE A 55 10.43 9.15 -2.91
C ILE A 55 10.81 7.69 -3.18
N ASN A 56 10.04 6.74 -2.66
CA ASN A 56 10.21 5.31 -2.93
C ASN A 56 8.89 4.55 -2.74
N PRO A 57 8.78 3.30 -3.24
CA PRO A 57 7.54 2.52 -3.18
C PRO A 57 7.31 1.80 -1.84
N SER A 58 8.31 1.71 -0.97
CA SER A 58 8.22 0.95 0.27
C SER A 58 7.85 1.79 1.49
N GLY A 59 8.13 3.10 1.45
CA GLY A 59 8.05 4.01 2.59
C GLY A 59 9.23 3.90 3.55
N LEU A 60 10.29 3.19 3.18
CA LEU A 60 11.53 3.11 3.94
C LEU A 60 12.32 4.40 3.76
N GLY A 61 12.88 4.94 4.85
CA GLY A 61 13.73 6.12 4.79
C GLY A 61 15.05 5.84 4.06
N GLU A 62 15.54 6.82 3.30
CA GLU A 62 16.79 6.74 2.55
C GLU A 62 17.74 7.86 2.99
N SER A 63 18.75 7.54 3.79
CA SER A 63 19.79 8.50 4.24
C SER A 63 19.21 9.79 4.87
N GLY A 64 18.19 9.65 5.70
CA GLY A 64 17.50 10.79 6.32
C GLY A 64 16.40 11.44 5.46
N ASN A 65 16.23 10.99 4.22
CA ASN A 65 15.14 11.41 3.37
C ASN A 65 13.94 10.45 3.51
N TYR A 66 12.76 11.01 3.61
CA TYR A 66 11.50 10.28 3.78
C TYR A 66 10.44 10.80 2.81
N SER A 67 9.58 9.92 2.35
CA SER A 67 8.31 10.33 1.76
C SER A 67 7.53 11.18 2.79
N ARG A 68 6.71 12.10 2.32
CA ARG A 68 5.90 12.98 3.15
C ARG A 68 4.43 12.79 2.80
N THR A 69 3.56 12.97 3.80
CA THR A 69 2.10 12.90 3.63
C THR A 69 1.41 13.61 4.79
N SER A 70 0.08 13.65 4.78
CA SER A 70 -0.75 13.99 5.93
C SER A 70 -1.77 12.89 6.20
N VAL A 71 -2.39 12.86 7.37
CA VAL A 71 -3.44 11.85 7.63
C VAL A 71 -4.67 12.08 6.76
N ARG A 72 -4.97 13.34 6.36
CA ARG A 72 -6.01 13.65 5.37
C ARG A 72 -5.68 12.99 4.03
N ASP A 73 -4.47 13.12 3.55
CA ASP A 73 -4.04 12.53 2.28
C ASP A 73 -4.03 11.00 2.35
N LEU A 74 -3.61 10.41 3.48
CA LEU A 74 -3.72 8.96 3.70
C LEU A 74 -5.17 8.47 3.64
N ALA A 75 -6.12 9.24 4.18
CA ALA A 75 -7.53 8.90 4.10
C ALA A 75 -8.06 8.98 2.65
N ARG A 76 -7.66 10.01 1.87
CA ARG A 76 -7.98 10.10 0.42
C ARG A 76 -7.45 8.89 -0.35
N MET A 77 -6.18 8.55 -0.14
CA MET A 77 -5.57 7.37 -0.74
C MET A 77 -6.32 6.08 -0.38
N MET A 78 -6.75 5.95 0.87
CA MET A 78 -7.48 4.75 1.32
C MET A 78 -8.88 4.67 0.72
N ILE A 79 -9.59 5.79 0.58
CA ILE A 79 -10.90 5.85 -0.09
C ILE A 79 -10.77 5.40 -1.54
N GLU A 80 -9.80 5.92 -2.28
CA GLU A 80 -9.49 5.47 -3.64
C GLU A 80 -9.18 3.97 -3.69
N ALA A 81 -8.38 3.49 -2.75
CA ALA A 81 -7.99 2.08 -2.68
C ALA A 81 -9.16 1.10 -2.52
N LEU A 82 -10.28 1.53 -1.95
CA LEU A 82 -11.51 0.74 -1.83
C LEU A 82 -12.19 0.45 -3.17
N SER A 83 -11.87 1.20 -4.23
CA SER A 83 -12.38 0.94 -5.59
C SER A 83 -11.68 -0.25 -6.26
N TYR A 84 -10.53 -0.70 -5.75
CA TYR A 84 -9.72 -1.77 -6.33
C TYR A 84 -10.12 -3.15 -5.78
N ASN A 85 -10.96 -3.88 -6.47
CA ASN A 85 -11.43 -5.21 -6.08
C ASN A 85 -10.29 -6.20 -5.75
N ARG A 86 -9.14 -6.08 -6.43
CA ARG A 86 -7.96 -6.93 -6.17
C ARG A 86 -7.38 -6.65 -4.80
N LEU A 87 -7.31 -5.38 -4.40
CA LEU A 87 -6.81 -4.98 -3.08
C LEU A 87 -7.76 -5.40 -1.97
N LEU A 88 -9.08 -5.29 -2.19
CA LEU A 88 -10.10 -5.81 -1.25
C LEU A 88 -9.94 -7.32 -1.02
N LYS A 89 -9.65 -8.11 -2.06
CA LYS A 89 -9.38 -9.55 -1.92
C LYS A 89 -8.13 -9.83 -1.07
N ILE A 90 -7.08 -9.01 -1.20
CA ILE A 90 -5.86 -9.13 -0.39
C ILE A 90 -6.17 -8.83 1.07
N TRP A 91 -6.88 -7.73 1.36
CA TRP A 91 -7.25 -7.34 2.71
C TRP A 91 -8.16 -8.33 3.43
N ASN A 92 -8.97 -9.08 2.68
CA ASN A 92 -9.83 -10.13 3.24
C ASN A 92 -9.06 -11.40 3.69
N LYS A 93 -7.72 -11.39 3.65
CA LYS A 93 -6.88 -12.52 4.08
C LYS A 93 -6.11 -12.18 5.35
N SER A 94 -6.34 -12.97 6.41
CA SER A 94 -5.51 -12.92 7.62
C SER A 94 -4.17 -13.65 7.42
N LYS A 95 -4.16 -14.69 6.58
CA LYS A 95 -2.98 -15.49 6.22
C LYS A 95 -2.98 -15.78 4.73
N TYR A 96 -1.79 -15.91 4.17
CA TYR A 96 -1.59 -16.28 2.77
C TYR A 96 -0.30 -17.07 2.61
N SER A 97 -0.22 -17.92 1.58
CA SER A 97 0.96 -18.72 1.26
C SER A 97 1.55 -18.18 -0.05
N VAL A 98 2.68 -17.49 0.05
CA VAL A 98 3.42 -16.96 -1.10
C VAL A 98 4.18 -18.10 -1.75
N ARG A 99 3.98 -18.29 -3.04
CA ARG A 99 4.68 -19.30 -3.85
C ARG A 99 5.94 -18.72 -4.48
N VAL A 100 7.06 -19.36 -4.21
CA VAL A 100 8.34 -19.05 -4.84
C VAL A 100 8.75 -20.25 -5.69
N LYS A 101 9.03 -20.03 -6.98
CA LYS A 101 9.37 -21.12 -7.91
C LYS A 101 10.55 -21.94 -7.35
N ASN A 102 10.40 -23.26 -7.33
CA ASN A 102 11.41 -24.23 -6.85
C ASN A 102 11.84 -24.06 -5.39
N LYS A 103 11.00 -23.45 -4.54
CA LYS A 103 11.18 -23.34 -3.09
C LYS A 103 9.91 -23.73 -2.35
N SER A 104 10.03 -23.96 -1.05
CA SER A 104 8.87 -24.14 -0.18
C SER A 104 8.07 -22.83 -0.09
N ASP A 105 6.76 -22.97 0.00
CA ASP A 105 5.85 -21.83 0.19
C ASP A 105 6.17 -21.05 1.48
N ILE A 106 6.04 -19.74 1.41
CA ILE A 106 6.30 -18.85 2.54
C ILE A 106 4.94 -18.43 3.13
N SER A 107 4.64 -18.87 4.35
CA SER A 107 3.44 -18.45 5.07
C SER A 107 3.62 -17.03 5.60
N ILE A 108 2.68 -16.15 5.25
CA ILE A 108 2.64 -14.75 5.69
C ILE A 108 1.31 -14.45 6.39
N THR A 109 1.33 -13.47 7.30
CA THR A 109 0.15 -13.03 8.06
C THR A 109 -0.01 -11.52 7.96
N THR A 110 -1.26 -11.06 8.11
CA THR A 110 -1.55 -9.63 8.12
C THR A 110 -1.01 -8.95 9.38
N SER A 111 -0.54 -7.72 9.22
CA SER A 111 -0.11 -6.84 10.31
C SER A 111 -1.19 -5.84 10.74
N VAL A 112 -2.36 -5.89 10.13
CA VAL A 112 -3.43 -4.87 10.31
C VAL A 112 -4.41 -5.23 11.41
N THR A 113 -4.45 -6.50 11.84
CA THR A 113 -5.38 -6.99 12.87
C THR A 113 -4.81 -6.86 14.29
N SER A 114 -5.66 -6.51 15.23
CA SER A 114 -5.37 -6.50 16.66
C SER A 114 -6.66 -6.61 17.44
N PRO A 115 -6.73 -7.44 18.51
CA PRO A 115 -7.89 -7.51 19.40
C PRO A 115 -8.31 -6.16 19.99
N ASN A 116 -7.37 -5.22 20.10
CA ASN A 116 -7.63 -3.86 20.58
C ASN A 116 -8.50 -3.03 19.63
N LEU A 117 -8.68 -3.46 18.40
CA LEU A 117 -9.53 -2.80 17.40
C LEU A 117 -10.60 -3.73 16.84
N GLU A 118 -10.23 -4.93 16.36
CA GLU A 118 -11.14 -5.83 15.64
C GLU A 118 -12.30 -6.38 16.51
N ASN A 119 -12.13 -6.40 17.85
CA ASN A 119 -13.22 -6.75 18.77
C ASN A 119 -14.32 -5.68 18.84
N TYR A 120 -14.07 -4.48 18.31
CA TYR A 120 -14.99 -3.34 18.39
C TYR A 120 -15.44 -2.89 17.01
N TYR A 121 -14.56 -2.95 16.01
CA TYR A 121 -14.79 -2.45 14.65
C TYR A 121 -14.29 -3.45 13.62
N PRO A 122 -15.13 -3.87 12.65
CA PRO A 122 -14.69 -4.77 11.59
C PRO A 122 -13.65 -4.09 10.70
N ILE A 123 -12.56 -4.79 10.37
CA ILE A 123 -11.52 -4.26 9.50
C ILE A 123 -11.81 -4.70 8.06
N LEU A 124 -12.24 -3.77 7.21
CA LEU A 124 -12.50 -4.00 5.78
C LEU A 124 -11.21 -3.95 4.96
N GLY A 125 -10.23 -3.20 5.43
CA GLY A 125 -8.93 -3.05 4.81
C GLY A 125 -8.06 -2.06 5.58
N GLY A 126 -6.78 -2.06 5.28
CA GLY A 126 -5.88 -1.11 5.92
C GLY A 126 -4.40 -1.41 5.74
N LYS A 127 -3.59 -0.54 6.32
CA LYS A 127 -2.14 -0.69 6.32
C LYS A 127 -1.51 -0.03 7.55
N THR A 128 -0.61 -0.78 8.19
CA THR A 128 0.26 -0.26 9.26
C THR A 128 1.47 0.44 8.68
N GLY A 129 1.95 1.47 9.37
CA GLY A 129 3.27 2.10 9.19
C GLY A 129 4.04 2.11 10.50
N GLY A 130 5.35 1.96 10.44
CA GLY A 130 6.20 2.04 11.65
C GLY A 130 7.66 2.25 11.28
N GLY A 131 8.36 3.08 12.07
CA GLY A 131 9.76 3.40 11.94
C GLY A 131 10.13 4.62 12.77
N ASP A 132 11.40 4.70 13.18
CA ASP A 132 11.99 5.85 13.87
C ASP A 132 11.18 6.35 15.11
N GLY A 133 10.62 5.39 15.86
CA GLY A 133 9.83 5.70 17.06
C GLY A 133 8.42 6.21 16.80
N ASN A 134 7.98 6.27 15.55
CA ASN A 134 6.65 6.70 15.14
C ASN A 134 5.84 5.56 14.53
N LEU A 135 4.52 5.58 14.76
CA LEU A 135 3.58 4.63 14.20
C LEU A 135 2.48 5.36 13.43
N ALA A 136 2.03 4.74 12.35
CA ALA A 136 0.87 5.16 11.57
C ALA A 136 -0.06 3.97 11.29
N LEU A 137 -1.32 4.27 11.03
CA LEU A 137 -2.31 3.29 10.62
C LEU A 137 -3.39 3.97 9.79
N VAL A 138 -3.77 3.34 8.69
CA VAL A 138 -4.98 3.72 7.93
C VAL A 138 -5.89 2.50 7.83
N ILE A 139 -7.18 2.68 8.13
CA ILE A 139 -8.18 1.61 8.22
C ILE A 139 -9.48 2.06 7.54
N ALA A 140 -10.06 1.16 6.76
CA ALA A 140 -11.47 1.22 6.38
C ALA A 140 -12.28 0.28 7.27
N THR A 141 -13.40 0.76 7.79
CA THR A 141 -14.28 0.05 8.73
C THR A 141 -15.74 0.44 8.52
N VAL A 142 -16.61 -0.13 9.35
CA VAL A 142 -18.02 0.25 9.48
C VAL A 142 -18.27 0.69 10.93
N VAL A 143 -18.79 1.89 11.11
CA VAL A 143 -19.22 2.46 12.40
C VAL A 143 -20.73 2.74 12.33
N GLU A 144 -21.53 2.12 13.22
CA GLU A 144 -22.99 2.28 13.21
C GLU A 144 -23.61 2.04 11.81
N ASN A 145 -23.17 0.99 11.12
CA ASN A 145 -23.55 0.63 9.74
C ASN A 145 -23.14 1.62 8.64
N ILE A 146 -22.27 2.57 8.97
CA ILE A 146 -21.78 3.59 8.03
C ILE A 146 -20.31 3.28 7.69
N PRO A 147 -19.95 3.13 6.40
CA PRO A 147 -18.56 2.96 5.98
C PRO A 147 -17.71 4.22 6.28
N VAL A 148 -16.58 4.01 6.94
CA VAL A 148 -15.67 5.07 7.41
C VAL A 148 -14.24 4.71 7.09
N VAL A 149 -13.45 5.68 6.67
CA VAL A 149 -11.99 5.59 6.64
C VAL A 149 -11.41 6.44 7.76
N GLY A 150 -10.54 5.85 8.56
CA GLY A 150 -9.74 6.54 9.57
C GLY A 150 -8.26 6.46 9.25
N ALA A 151 -7.52 7.54 9.51
CA ALA A 151 -6.07 7.60 9.42
C ALA A 151 -5.48 8.27 10.67
N ILE A 152 -4.40 7.69 11.18
CA ILE A 152 -3.63 8.24 12.31
C ILE A 152 -2.14 8.21 12.00
N SER A 153 -1.40 9.12 12.59
CA SER A 153 0.06 9.19 12.53
C SER A 153 0.65 9.85 13.77
N GLU A 154 1.97 9.77 13.89
CA GLU A 154 2.70 10.28 15.04
C GLU A 154 2.17 9.69 16.37
N VAL A 155 1.94 8.38 16.37
CA VAL A 155 1.72 7.62 17.60
C VAL A 155 3.08 7.37 18.23
N SER A 156 3.39 8.15 19.26
CA SER A 156 4.69 8.15 19.93
C SER A 156 4.63 7.26 21.17
N THR A 157 5.00 5.99 21.02
CA THR A 157 4.98 5.05 22.15
C THR A 157 6.03 3.95 21.98
N GLY A 158 6.31 3.24 23.07
CA GLY A 158 7.18 2.06 23.06
C GLY A 158 6.50 0.77 22.54
N ASN A 159 5.16 0.80 22.30
CA ASN A 159 4.39 -0.39 21.94
C ASN A 159 3.73 -0.24 20.57
N THR A 160 4.00 -1.18 19.66
CA THR A 160 3.44 -1.17 18.31
C THR A 160 1.92 -1.36 18.27
N THR A 161 1.29 -1.85 19.34
CA THR A 161 -0.17 -2.02 19.44
C THR A 161 -0.91 -0.72 19.72
N ASP A 162 -0.23 0.34 20.17
CA ASP A 162 -0.85 1.62 20.54
C ASP A 162 -1.48 2.33 19.34
N ARG A 163 -1.03 2.04 18.11
CA ARG A 163 -1.72 2.49 16.90
C ARG A 163 -3.16 1.98 16.80
N PHE A 164 -3.44 0.77 17.30
CA PHE A 164 -4.79 0.21 17.30
C PHE A 164 -5.64 0.82 18.42
N VAL A 165 -5.03 1.16 19.55
CA VAL A 165 -5.69 1.92 20.63
C VAL A 165 -6.07 3.32 20.12
N ALA A 166 -5.15 4.02 19.47
CA ALA A 166 -5.41 5.33 18.87
C ALA A 166 -6.52 5.27 17.81
N MET A 167 -6.51 4.25 16.94
CA MET A 167 -7.56 4.06 15.93
C MET A 167 -8.91 3.77 16.57
N LYS A 168 -8.96 2.97 17.64
CA LYS A 168 -10.20 2.75 18.39
C LYS A 168 -10.74 4.06 18.99
N GLN A 169 -9.88 4.88 19.62
CA GLN A 169 -10.29 6.20 20.12
C GLN A 169 -10.89 7.08 19.01
N LEU A 170 -10.29 7.04 17.81
CA LEU A 170 -10.80 7.76 16.64
C LEU A 170 -12.20 7.26 16.26
N PHE A 171 -12.42 5.95 16.16
CA PHE A 171 -13.71 5.41 15.78
C PHE A 171 -14.77 5.56 16.90
N ASP A 172 -14.37 5.57 18.16
CA ASP A 172 -15.27 5.92 19.27
C ASP A 172 -15.74 7.39 19.15
N ALA A 173 -14.85 8.32 18.78
CA ALA A 173 -15.22 9.72 18.50
C ALA A 173 -16.15 9.85 17.29
N VAL A 174 -15.87 9.09 16.23
CA VAL A 174 -16.75 9.01 15.05
C VAL A 174 -18.13 8.49 15.41
N LYS A 175 -18.23 7.47 16.25
CA LYS A 175 -19.50 6.95 16.75
C LYS A 175 -20.33 8.01 17.46
N VAL A 176 -19.69 8.79 18.36
CA VAL A 176 -20.35 9.94 19.03
C VAL A 176 -20.90 10.92 18.00
N LYS A 177 -20.11 11.25 16.95
CA LYS A 177 -20.54 12.18 15.90
C LYS A 177 -21.73 11.65 15.09
N ILE A 178 -21.71 10.38 14.70
CA ILE A 178 -22.80 9.74 13.95
C ILE A 178 -24.10 9.72 14.78
N GLN A 179 -23.99 9.55 16.09
CA GLN A 179 -25.13 9.56 17.02
C GLN A 179 -25.65 10.98 17.36
N GLY A 180 -25.16 12.02 16.66
CA GLY A 180 -25.57 13.41 16.86
C GLY A 180 -24.89 14.15 18.00
N GLY A 181 -23.90 13.52 18.64
CA GLY A 181 -23.09 14.14 19.69
C GLY A 181 -21.93 14.97 19.14
N THR A 182 -21.22 15.64 20.04
CA THR A 182 -19.98 16.37 19.73
C THR A 182 -18.79 15.67 20.34
N PRO A 183 -17.90 15.08 19.53
CA PRO A 183 -16.67 14.48 20.06
C PRO A 183 -15.74 15.55 20.65
N SER A 184 -14.92 15.16 21.62
CA SER A 184 -13.85 16.01 22.14
C SER A 184 -12.88 16.41 21.02
N GLN A 185 -12.37 17.64 21.04
CA GLN A 185 -11.36 18.11 20.09
C GLN A 185 -10.06 17.29 20.11
N ARG A 186 -9.76 16.65 21.23
CA ARG A 186 -8.63 15.73 21.42
C ARG A 186 -9.09 14.36 21.87
N ALA A 187 -10.08 13.77 21.15
CA ALA A 187 -10.57 12.44 21.46
C ALA A 187 -9.50 11.36 21.27
N VAL A 188 -8.58 11.58 20.31
CA VAL A 188 -7.43 10.70 20.07
C VAL A 188 -6.23 11.21 20.89
N THR A 189 -5.97 10.62 22.03
CA THR A 189 -4.93 11.08 22.95
C THR A 189 -3.56 10.46 22.69
N VAL A 190 -3.51 9.30 22.05
CA VAL A 190 -2.28 8.52 21.82
C VAL A 190 -1.59 8.91 20.52
N ALA A 191 -2.32 9.49 19.54
CA ALA A 191 -1.77 9.98 18.28
C ALA A 191 -1.82 11.51 18.21
N ASN A 192 -0.82 12.12 17.57
CA ASN A 192 -0.81 13.56 17.34
C ASN A 192 -1.67 13.98 16.13
N CYS A 193 -1.73 13.14 15.11
CA CYS A 193 -2.52 13.39 13.90
C CYS A 193 -3.58 12.29 13.74
N ALA A 194 -4.83 12.70 13.50
CA ALA A 194 -5.94 11.79 13.28
C ALA A 194 -7.01 12.43 12.39
N CYS A 195 -7.64 11.65 11.52
CA CYS A 195 -8.84 12.07 10.78
C CYS A 195 -9.73 10.88 10.44
N ALA A 196 -11.01 11.15 10.28
CA ALA A 196 -11.97 10.16 9.79
C ALA A 196 -13.01 10.82 8.88
N TYR A 197 -13.35 10.10 7.80
CA TYR A 197 -14.28 10.54 6.78
C TYR A 197 -15.30 9.45 6.44
N LEU A 198 -16.51 9.87 6.06
CA LEU A 198 -17.48 8.97 5.45
C LEU A 198 -16.95 8.48 4.10
N VAL A 199 -17.24 7.23 3.76
CA VAL A 199 -17.05 6.70 2.41
C VAL A 199 -18.40 6.73 1.70
N PRO A 200 -18.64 7.70 0.80
CA PRO A 200 -19.88 7.71 0.02
C PRO A 200 -19.85 6.54 -0.98
N ASN A 201 -20.91 5.73 -1.00
CA ASN A 201 -21.05 4.61 -1.96
C ASN A 201 -19.83 3.68 -2.01
N TYR A 202 -19.66 2.87 -0.98
CA TYR A 202 -18.53 1.93 -0.78
C TYR A 202 -18.04 1.19 -2.05
N ASN A 203 -18.92 0.91 -3.02
CA ASN A 203 -18.57 0.23 -4.27
C ASN A 203 -18.25 1.16 -5.44
N THR A 204 -18.40 2.47 -5.30
CA THR A 204 -18.25 3.47 -6.37
C THR A 204 -17.50 4.73 -5.91
N ALA A 205 -16.84 4.67 -4.75
CA ALA A 205 -16.10 5.81 -4.24
C ALA A 205 -14.95 6.15 -5.18
N THR A 206 -15.06 7.27 -5.86
CA THR A 206 -13.97 7.92 -6.58
C THR A 206 -13.68 9.25 -5.89
N VAL A 207 -12.43 9.67 -5.85
CA VAL A 207 -12.00 10.92 -5.20
C VAL A 207 -12.22 12.15 -6.09
N GLU A 208 -12.83 11.98 -7.27
CA GLU A 208 -13.08 13.07 -8.23
C GLU A 208 -13.86 14.24 -7.63
N ASP A 209 -14.65 13.99 -6.58
CA ASP A 209 -15.34 15.04 -5.82
C ASP A 209 -14.64 15.31 -4.49
N SER A 210 -13.56 16.08 -4.53
CA SER A 210 -12.78 16.49 -3.34
C SER A 210 -13.60 17.27 -2.29
N ASN A 211 -14.80 17.73 -2.64
CA ASN A 211 -15.74 18.44 -1.75
C ASN A 211 -16.66 17.50 -0.97
N LEU A 212 -16.67 16.19 -1.27
CA LEU A 212 -17.63 15.23 -0.70
C LEU A 212 -17.06 14.39 0.45
N LEU A 213 -15.83 14.63 0.90
CA LEU A 213 -15.34 13.99 2.12
C LEU A 213 -16.09 14.61 3.32
N SER A 214 -17.23 14.01 3.68
CA SER A 214 -17.91 14.38 4.92
C SER A 214 -17.02 14.06 6.11
N CYS A 215 -16.44 15.11 6.68
CA CYS A 215 -15.55 15.02 7.83
C CYS A 215 -16.35 14.62 9.07
N LEU A 216 -15.89 13.55 9.71
CA LEU A 216 -16.43 13.06 10.98
C LEU A 216 -15.55 13.47 12.16
N TYR A 217 -14.24 13.51 11.97
CA TYR A 217 -13.27 13.91 12.97
C TYR A 217 -11.96 14.37 12.33
N GLU A 218 -11.37 15.43 12.88
CA GLU A 218 -10.02 15.91 12.49
C GLU A 218 -9.23 16.40 13.71
N GLN A 219 -7.95 16.03 13.74
CA GLN A 219 -6.94 16.46 14.69
C GLN A 219 -5.62 16.54 13.95
N ASN A 220 -5.11 17.77 13.73
CA ASN A 220 -3.89 18.03 12.95
C ASN A 220 -3.87 17.31 11.58
N ALA A 221 -5.03 17.28 10.89
CA ALA A 221 -5.22 16.43 9.71
C ALA A 221 -4.30 16.77 8.54
N ASP A 222 -3.89 18.04 8.40
CA ASP A 222 -3.02 18.54 7.33
C ASP A 222 -1.54 18.62 7.74
N LYS A 223 -1.20 18.31 9.00
CA LYS A 223 0.18 18.29 9.44
C LYS A 223 0.98 17.28 8.61
N VAL A 224 2.09 17.74 8.03
CA VAL A 224 3.00 16.88 7.28
C VAL A 224 3.68 15.89 8.22
N THR A 225 3.60 14.62 7.86
CA THR A 225 4.14 13.48 8.60
C THR A 225 4.81 12.48 7.66
N ILE A 226 5.45 11.45 8.22
CA ILE A 226 6.10 10.38 7.45
C ILE A 226 5.10 9.23 7.26
N PRO A 227 4.80 8.81 6.01
CA PRO A 227 3.85 7.73 5.73
C PRO A 227 4.35 6.36 6.16
N MET A 228 5.66 6.14 6.17
CA MET A 228 6.24 4.82 6.42
C MET A 228 5.60 3.76 5.49
N SER A 229 5.36 2.56 5.97
CA SER A 229 4.80 1.47 5.15
C SER A 229 3.34 1.66 4.71
N THR A 230 2.63 2.74 5.11
CA THR A 230 1.33 3.06 4.50
C THR A 230 1.48 3.45 3.03
N THR A 231 2.67 3.89 2.60
CA THR A 231 3.08 4.10 1.19
C THR A 231 2.72 2.93 0.28
N LYS A 232 2.77 1.69 0.79
CA LYS A 232 2.52 0.49 -0.02
C LYS A 232 1.09 0.41 -0.57
N VAL A 233 0.14 1.10 0.04
CA VAL A 233 -1.22 1.24 -0.54
C VAL A 233 -1.13 1.98 -1.87
N MET A 234 -0.43 3.15 -1.91
CA MET A 234 -0.21 3.90 -3.15
C MET A 234 0.54 3.05 -4.18
N THR A 235 1.55 2.29 -3.76
CA THR A 235 2.30 1.40 -4.65
C THR A 235 1.40 0.38 -5.32
N ILE A 236 0.49 -0.26 -4.57
CA ILE A 236 -0.42 -1.27 -5.15
C ILE A 236 -1.44 -0.62 -6.09
N ILE A 237 -2.11 0.46 -5.68
CA ILE A 237 -3.12 1.09 -6.53
C ILE A 237 -2.52 1.70 -7.79
N THR A 238 -1.31 2.29 -7.70
CA THR A 238 -0.58 2.76 -8.89
C THR A 238 -0.19 1.60 -9.80
N ALA A 239 0.31 0.48 -9.25
CA ALA A 239 0.67 -0.67 -10.08
C ALA A 239 -0.54 -1.26 -10.81
N LEU A 240 -1.70 -1.32 -10.15
CA LEU A 240 -2.94 -1.85 -10.72
C LEU A 240 -3.51 -0.99 -11.86
N ASP A 241 -3.12 0.28 -11.98
CA ASP A 241 -3.50 1.14 -13.12
C ASP A 241 -2.77 0.74 -14.42
N TYR A 242 -1.58 0.13 -14.31
CA TYR A 242 -0.72 -0.20 -15.45
C TYR A 242 -0.57 -1.71 -15.70
N ILE A 243 -1.06 -2.56 -14.79
CA ILE A 243 -0.88 -4.01 -14.89
C ILE A 243 -2.23 -4.72 -14.81
N TYR A 244 -2.63 -5.31 -15.91
CA TYR A 244 -3.90 -6.05 -16.04
C TYR A 244 -3.76 -7.52 -15.60
N ASP A 245 -2.64 -8.17 -15.95
CA ASP A 245 -2.34 -9.54 -15.55
C ASP A 245 -1.42 -9.56 -14.33
N ILE A 246 -1.96 -9.99 -13.19
CA ILE A 246 -1.22 -10.09 -11.92
C ILE A 246 -0.56 -11.46 -11.71
N HIS A 247 -0.81 -12.42 -12.59
CA HIS A 247 -0.23 -13.76 -12.48
C HIS A 247 1.15 -13.87 -13.15
N VAL A 248 1.62 -12.78 -13.76
CA VAL A 248 2.93 -12.74 -14.41
C VAL A 248 4.06 -13.00 -13.41
N PRO A 249 5.08 -13.79 -13.80
CA PRO A 249 6.25 -14.03 -12.98
C PRO A 249 7.17 -12.81 -12.94
N VAL A 250 7.61 -12.45 -11.75
CA VAL A 250 8.58 -11.38 -11.49
C VAL A 250 9.82 -11.98 -10.84
N ILE A 251 10.99 -11.68 -11.41
CA ILE A 251 12.29 -12.08 -10.84
C ILE A 251 12.71 -11.01 -9.84
N ILE A 252 13.04 -11.43 -8.62
CA ILE A 252 13.62 -10.53 -7.59
C ILE A 252 15.04 -10.17 -7.99
N LYS A 253 15.33 -8.88 -8.09
CA LYS A 253 16.63 -8.33 -8.51
C LYS A 253 17.39 -7.71 -7.34
N PRO A 254 18.70 -7.45 -7.49
CA PRO A 254 19.50 -6.82 -6.42
C PRO A 254 18.91 -5.50 -5.91
N LEU A 255 18.38 -4.64 -6.79
CA LEU A 255 17.74 -3.37 -6.42
C LEU A 255 16.47 -3.56 -5.53
N ASP A 256 15.77 -4.70 -5.68
CA ASP A 256 14.56 -4.97 -4.92
C ASP A 256 14.86 -5.29 -3.45
N VAL A 257 16.01 -5.90 -3.18
CA VAL A 257 16.46 -6.31 -1.82
C VAL A 257 17.43 -5.30 -1.19
N GLU A 258 17.87 -4.31 -1.94
CA GLU A 258 18.78 -3.28 -1.43
C GLU A 258 18.17 -2.56 -0.23
N ARG A 259 18.98 -2.42 0.85
CA ARG A 259 18.59 -1.77 2.13
C ARG A 259 17.35 -2.36 2.82
N THR A 260 16.89 -3.53 2.41
CA THR A 260 15.70 -4.15 3.01
C THR A 260 16.04 -5.25 4.02
N GLN A 261 17.29 -5.63 4.16
CA GLN A 261 17.75 -6.64 5.11
C GLN A 261 17.37 -6.24 6.56
N GLY A 262 16.75 -7.16 7.29
CA GLY A 262 16.30 -6.91 8.66
C GLY A 262 15.06 -6.01 8.79
N THR A 263 14.50 -5.54 7.69
CA THR A 263 13.24 -4.76 7.70
C THR A 263 12.01 -5.68 7.58
N SER A 264 10.82 -5.10 7.74
CA SER A 264 9.56 -5.86 7.65
C SER A 264 9.46 -6.64 6.34
N GLY A 265 9.12 -7.93 6.46
CA GLY A 265 8.85 -8.80 5.31
C GLY A 265 10.05 -9.05 4.40
N SER A 266 11.27 -9.10 4.96
CA SER A 266 12.48 -9.54 4.24
C SER A 266 12.45 -11.06 4.04
N ILE A 267 11.68 -11.53 3.05
CA ILE A 267 11.38 -12.93 2.80
C ILE A 267 11.91 -13.46 1.45
N PHE A 268 12.38 -12.57 0.58
CA PHE A 268 12.87 -12.93 -0.75
C PHE A 268 14.39 -12.82 -0.88
N SER A 269 14.94 -13.62 -1.78
CA SER A 269 16.35 -13.57 -2.20
C SER A 269 16.45 -13.16 -3.67
N VAL A 270 17.59 -12.59 -4.06
CA VAL A 270 17.87 -12.30 -5.47
C VAL A 270 17.79 -13.59 -6.30
N GLY A 271 17.09 -13.52 -7.42
CA GLY A 271 16.83 -14.65 -8.31
C GLY A 271 15.53 -15.41 -8.02
N ASP A 272 14.84 -15.12 -6.91
CA ASP A 272 13.52 -15.71 -6.66
C ASP A 272 12.54 -15.29 -7.77
N ILE A 273 11.70 -16.23 -8.20
CA ILE A 273 10.62 -15.99 -9.17
C ILE A 273 9.30 -16.11 -8.43
N VAL A 274 8.54 -15.03 -8.43
CA VAL A 274 7.30 -14.88 -7.66
C VAL A 274 6.25 -14.24 -8.55
N SER A 275 4.98 -14.64 -8.44
CA SER A 275 3.93 -13.95 -9.19
C SER A 275 3.74 -12.52 -8.68
N LEU A 276 3.32 -11.61 -9.55
CA LEU A 276 3.01 -10.24 -9.12
C LEU A 276 1.91 -10.22 -8.06
N GLU A 277 0.92 -11.13 -8.16
CA GLU A 277 -0.10 -11.31 -7.13
C GLU A 277 0.49 -11.67 -5.78
N ASP A 278 1.38 -12.67 -5.73
CA ASP A 278 2.07 -13.07 -4.49
C ASP A 278 2.91 -11.91 -3.90
N LEU A 279 3.54 -11.10 -4.76
CA LEU A 279 4.26 -9.89 -4.31
C LEU A 279 3.30 -8.86 -3.71
N MET A 280 2.10 -8.66 -4.28
CA MET A 280 1.08 -7.77 -3.71
C MET A 280 0.62 -8.25 -2.33
N TYR A 281 0.38 -9.54 -2.15
CA TYR A 281 0.11 -10.12 -0.83
C TYR A 281 1.26 -9.89 0.14
N ALA A 282 2.51 -10.11 -0.29
CA ALA A 282 3.69 -9.91 0.53
C ALA A 282 3.90 -8.42 0.91
N ALA A 283 3.60 -7.48 0.03
CA ALA A 283 3.67 -6.06 0.33
C ALA A 283 2.60 -5.61 1.33
N MET A 284 1.39 -6.15 1.24
CA MET A 284 0.27 -5.71 2.06
C MET A 284 0.20 -6.39 3.42
N LEU A 285 0.33 -7.72 3.50
CA LEU A 285 0.12 -8.47 4.75
C LEU A 285 1.30 -8.30 5.72
N PRO A 286 2.53 -8.85 5.45
CA PRO A 286 3.67 -8.68 6.34
C PRO A 286 4.43 -7.38 6.10
N SER A 287 3.97 -6.54 5.16
CA SER A 287 4.60 -5.26 4.83
C SER A 287 5.97 -5.36 4.15
N SER A 288 6.19 -6.35 3.26
CA SER A 288 7.47 -6.57 2.58
C SER A 288 7.93 -5.35 1.76
N ASN A 289 9.09 -4.81 2.11
CA ASN A 289 9.75 -3.74 1.37
C ASN A 289 10.31 -4.25 0.04
N GLN A 290 10.83 -5.50 0.02
CA GLN A 290 11.33 -6.18 -1.16
C GLN A 290 10.22 -6.33 -2.22
N ALA A 291 9.05 -6.79 -1.79
CA ALA A 291 7.89 -6.93 -2.68
C ALA A 291 7.45 -5.59 -3.27
N ALA A 292 7.39 -4.53 -2.47
CA ALA A 292 7.03 -3.19 -2.96
C ALA A 292 8.03 -2.67 -4.01
N ASN A 293 9.33 -2.89 -3.78
CA ASN A 293 10.37 -2.52 -4.74
C ASN A 293 10.26 -3.32 -6.06
N ALA A 294 10.04 -4.63 -5.98
CA ALA A 294 9.89 -5.49 -7.16
C ALA A 294 8.64 -5.13 -7.99
N ILE A 295 7.51 -4.85 -7.33
CA ILE A 295 6.28 -4.37 -7.96
C ILE A 295 6.56 -3.06 -8.72
N ALA A 296 7.18 -2.09 -8.04
CA ALA A 296 7.48 -0.77 -8.61
C ALA A 296 8.40 -0.86 -9.83
N ARG A 297 9.46 -1.66 -9.74
CA ARG A 297 10.38 -1.88 -10.85
C ARG A 297 9.67 -2.54 -12.04
N TYR A 298 8.88 -3.59 -11.78
CA TYR A 298 8.14 -4.27 -12.84
C TYR A 298 7.09 -3.37 -13.51
N ALA A 299 6.30 -2.64 -12.72
CA ALA A 299 5.30 -1.70 -13.23
C ALA A 299 5.97 -0.55 -14.00
N GLY A 300 7.09 -0.02 -13.49
CA GLY A 300 7.85 1.02 -14.17
C GLY A 300 8.40 0.59 -15.52
N GLN A 301 8.79 -0.68 -15.68
CA GLN A 301 9.17 -1.23 -16.97
C GLN A 301 8.00 -1.19 -17.98
N LYS A 302 6.79 -1.51 -17.54
CA LYS A 302 5.59 -1.42 -18.39
C LYS A 302 5.29 0.02 -18.79
N ILE A 303 5.34 0.95 -17.82
CA ILE A 303 5.13 2.38 -18.05
C ILE A 303 6.10 2.94 -19.11
N LEU A 304 7.39 2.63 -18.99
CA LEU A 304 8.40 3.10 -19.95
C LEU A 304 8.23 2.45 -21.33
N ALA A 305 7.84 1.17 -21.38
CA ALA A 305 7.58 0.50 -22.64
C ALA A 305 6.40 1.14 -23.38
N GLU A 306 5.30 1.42 -22.71
CA GLU A 306 4.12 2.06 -23.31
C GLU A 306 4.44 3.49 -23.80
N SER A 307 5.19 4.27 -23.01
CA SER A 307 5.57 5.63 -23.38
C SER A 307 6.41 5.70 -24.66
N ASN A 308 7.22 4.67 -24.94
CA ASN A 308 8.06 4.62 -26.15
C ASN A 308 7.27 4.17 -27.39
N PHE A 309 6.16 3.43 -27.25
CA PHE A 309 5.30 3.05 -28.38
C PHE A 309 4.42 4.20 -28.89
N ILE A 310 4.22 5.24 -28.11
CA ILE A 310 3.40 6.41 -28.49
C ILE A 310 4.21 7.41 -29.36
N HIS A 311 5.54 7.26 -29.42
CA HIS A 311 6.45 8.15 -30.18
C HIS A 311 6.97 7.54 -31.49
N ILE A 312 6.39 6.43 -31.98
CA ILE A 312 6.61 5.85 -33.30
C ILE A 312 5.29 5.87 -34.08
#